data_40e3c2a35ea38ab6fdf8db721e79c64d
#
_entry.id   40e3c2a35ea38ab6fdf8db721e79c64d
#
_cell.length_a   1.000
_cell.length_b   1.000
_cell.length_c   1.000
_cell.angle_alpha   90.00
_cell.angle_beta   90.00
_cell.angle_gamma   90.00
#
_symmetry.space_group_name_H-M   'P 1'
#
loop_
_entity.id
_entity.type
_entity.pdbx_description
1 polymer ?
#
loop_
_entity_poly.entity_id
_entity_poly.type
_entity_poly.pdbx_seq_one_letter_code
_entity_poly.pdbx_strand_id
1 'polypeptide(L)'
;MKFDNIMQIKPNDNLFLGSGKNFSKGENTWLGTRMIPYPSVFYGAICSTMLVQNEDRRKKYIYNKDLDSDPRKYLSLGNVYLYNEEDDEVYMSAPLDLYLDEYEECHYAIIKKIKNNINCSEERMSHLFFNEIEGESQRVDDMFIKYRNFYNSYYNTNESIGIIKNSDIVTNSYKVGIERDKNYVAREKHLYRIDLTEFKKEKWSYLVEYNIKDSWWNEEIKNIKDGYLKLGGENKVCRFYTYDKNKKLMIYNNLYNQINDTEYVKMIITSPCIFEGNDYIPKFKNTEVIAASTGKPYDIGGFDMVLNIPKPMSKAVPEGSVYVLKNKDFNNTSLKEIRKIIDDEVLIDKTYKKQGFGMFELVPLDESQFEGEEIYE
;
A
#
# COMPACT_ATOMS: atom_id res chain seq x y z
N MET A 1 -5.90 -12.93 3.86
CA MET A 1 -7.38 -12.79 3.70
C MET A 1 -7.71 -12.83 2.20
N LYS A 2 -8.73 -13.56 1.75
CA LYS A 2 -9.12 -13.60 0.32
C LYS A 2 -10.17 -12.52 0.08
N PHE A 3 -9.99 -11.71 -0.98
CA PHE A 3 -10.96 -10.71 -1.43
C PHE A 3 -11.62 -11.18 -2.72
N ASP A 4 -12.92 -10.97 -2.83
CA ASP A 4 -13.72 -11.48 -3.94
C ASP A 4 -14.20 -10.37 -4.89
N ASN A 5 -14.13 -9.12 -4.46
CA ASN A 5 -14.62 -7.98 -5.22
C ASN A 5 -13.53 -6.95 -5.47
N ILE A 6 -13.66 -6.20 -6.55
CA ILE A 6 -12.82 -5.07 -6.92
C ILE A 6 -13.70 -3.86 -7.22
N MET A 7 -13.27 -2.71 -6.72
CA MET A 7 -13.81 -1.42 -7.09
C MET A 7 -12.75 -0.64 -7.88
N GLN A 8 -13.04 -0.33 -9.13
CA GLN A 8 -12.25 0.62 -9.91
C GLN A 8 -12.71 2.02 -9.57
N ILE A 9 -11.78 2.92 -9.23
CA ILE A 9 -12.06 4.31 -8.87
C ILE A 9 -11.28 5.22 -9.81
N LYS A 10 -12.01 5.94 -10.64
CA LYS A 10 -11.48 6.85 -11.66
C LYS A 10 -11.72 8.30 -11.24
N PRO A 11 -10.66 9.08 -10.98
CA PRO A 11 -10.80 10.49 -10.69
C PRO A 11 -11.36 11.26 -11.89
N ASN A 12 -12.27 12.19 -11.64
CA ASN A 12 -12.80 13.07 -12.67
C ASN A 12 -11.96 14.36 -12.83
N ASP A 13 -11.11 14.64 -11.84
CA ASP A 13 -10.29 15.85 -11.74
C ASP A 13 -9.09 15.55 -10.84
N ASN A 14 -8.21 16.53 -10.66
CA ASN A 14 -7.10 16.44 -9.73
C ASN A 14 -7.58 16.10 -8.30
N LEU A 15 -6.75 15.36 -7.56
CA LEU A 15 -7.06 14.90 -6.20
C LEU A 15 -6.18 15.62 -5.16
N PHE A 16 -6.75 15.87 -3.99
CA PHE A 16 -6.00 16.21 -2.80
C PHE A 16 -5.90 14.98 -1.88
N LEU A 17 -4.72 14.40 -1.83
CA LEU A 17 -4.43 13.15 -1.12
C LEU A 17 -3.36 13.45 -0.08
N GLY A 18 -3.76 13.97 1.07
CA GLY A 18 -2.85 14.48 2.10
C GLY A 18 -1.77 13.49 2.51
N SER A 19 -0.55 13.98 2.66
CA SER A 19 0.63 13.18 3.05
C SER A 19 0.71 12.83 4.55
N GLY A 20 -0.36 13.06 5.32
CA GLY A 20 -0.42 12.77 6.76
C GLY A 20 0.30 13.79 7.65
N LYS A 21 0.95 14.80 7.10
CA LYS A 21 1.59 15.86 7.90
C LYS A 21 0.53 16.74 8.56
N ASN A 22 0.79 17.11 9.82
CA ASN A 22 -0.08 18.02 10.56
C ASN A 22 -0.11 19.39 9.87
N PHE A 23 -1.32 19.89 9.69
CA PHE A 23 -1.58 21.24 9.21
C PHE A 23 -1.83 22.14 10.42
N SER A 24 -0.90 23.08 10.66
CA SER A 24 -1.07 24.13 11.67
C SER A 24 -1.24 25.46 10.97
N LYS A 25 -2.36 26.13 11.24
CA LYS A 25 -2.64 27.44 10.67
C LYS A 25 -1.51 28.43 11.08
N GLY A 26 -0.88 29.03 10.09
CA GLY A 26 0.18 30.03 10.28
C GLY A 26 1.62 29.49 10.40
N GLU A 27 1.82 28.19 10.66
CA GLU A 27 3.15 27.59 10.80
C GLU A 27 3.52 26.67 9.64
N ASN A 28 2.61 25.74 9.28
CA ASN A 28 2.79 24.84 8.14
C ASN A 28 1.75 25.18 7.06
N THR A 29 2.16 26.00 6.12
CA THR A 29 1.29 26.51 5.06
C THR A 29 1.27 25.64 3.81
N TRP A 30 2.05 24.55 3.78
CA TRP A 30 2.17 23.66 2.64
C TRP A 30 1.73 22.23 2.98
N LEU A 31 0.69 21.77 2.26
CA LEU A 31 0.18 20.40 2.32
C LEU A 31 0.60 19.64 1.07
N GLY A 32 1.52 18.70 1.24
CA GLY A 32 1.95 17.79 0.18
C GLY A 32 0.87 16.72 -0.12
N THR A 33 0.89 16.19 -1.33
CA THR A 33 0.03 15.10 -1.80
C THR A 33 0.81 13.81 -2.02
N ARG A 34 0.10 12.68 -2.07
CA ARG A 34 0.63 11.36 -2.45
C ARG A 34 -0.05 10.90 -3.73
N MET A 35 0.64 10.08 -4.53
CA MET A 35 0.03 9.48 -5.72
C MET A 35 -0.93 8.36 -5.35
N ILE A 36 -0.47 7.39 -4.55
CA ILE A 36 -1.34 6.36 -3.99
C ILE A 36 -1.77 6.81 -2.59
N PRO A 37 -3.09 7.08 -2.39
CA PRO A 37 -3.60 7.43 -1.07
C PRO A 37 -3.40 6.29 -0.08
N TYR A 38 -3.34 6.62 1.20
CA TYR A 38 -3.42 5.59 2.23
C TYR A 38 -4.71 4.76 2.08
N PRO A 39 -4.66 3.45 2.34
CA PRO A 39 -5.85 2.58 2.26
C PRO A 39 -7.05 3.11 3.03
N SER A 40 -6.80 3.78 4.16
CA SER A 40 -7.85 4.43 4.99
C SER A 40 -8.66 5.49 4.26
N VAL A 41 -8.09 6.15 3.24
CA VAL A 41 -8.80 7.14 2.42
C VAL A 41 -9.86 6.45 1.56
N PHE A 42 -9.50 5.35 0.91
CA PHE A 42 -10.45 4.52 0.16
C PHE A 42 -11.49 3.89 1.08
N TYR A 43 -11.06 3.40 2.25
CA TYR A 43 -11.95 2.84 3.24
C TYR A 43 -13.04 3.83 3.67
N GLY A 44 -12.65 5.06 3.98
CA GLY A 44 -13.59 6.13 4.33
C GLY A 44 -14.52 6.49 3.18
N ALA A 45 -14.01 6.55 1.94
CA ALA A 45 -14.80 6.84 0.75
C ALA A 45 -15.86 5.76 0.50
N ILE A 46 -15.49 4.48 0.59
CA ILE A 46 -16.42 3.35 0.38
C ILE A 46 -17.44 3.28 1.52
N CYS A 47 -17.03 3.45 2.80
CA CYS A 47 -17.97 3.54 3.92
C CYS A 47 -19.01 4.66 3.72
N SER A 48 -18.57 5.82 3.28
CA SER A 48 -19.47 6.95 2.99
C SER A 48 -20.43 6.63 1.87
N THR A 49 -19.96 5.97 0.82
CA THR A 49 -20.80 5.52 -0.31
C THR A 49 -21.86 4.52 0.17
N MET A 50 -21.48 3.53 0.98
CA MET A 50 -22.43 2.58 1.58
C MET A 50 -23.55 3.29 2.35
N LEU A 51 -23.21 4.28 3.17
CA LEU A 51 -24.19 5.04 3.94
C LEU A 51 -25.12 5.90 3.06
N VAL A 52 -24.61 6.45 1.96
CA VAL A 52 -25.42 7.26 1.04
C VAL A 52 -26.44 6.40 0.31
N GLN A 53 -26.13 5.16 0.00
CA GLN A 53 -27.03 4.26 -0.73
C GLN A 53 -28.26 3.84 0.09
N ASN A 54 -28.19 3.90 1.44
CA ASN A 54 -29.32 3.55 2.29
C ASN A 54 -29.58 4.61 3.34
N GLU A 55 -30.63 5.42 3.08
CA GLU A 55 -31.01 6.55 3.94
C GLU A 55 -31.44 6.10 5.33
N ASP A 56 -32.14 4.96 5.44
CA ASP A 56 -32.62 4.47 6.73
C ASP A 56 -31.47 4.01 7.62
N ARG A 57 -30.51 3.23 7.08
CA ARG A 57 -29.31 2.85 7.83
C ARG A 57 -28.43 4.05 8.15
N ARG A 58 -28.29 5.00 7.22
CA ARG A 58 -27.59 6.25 7.45
C ARG A 58 -28.19 7.01 8.64
N LYS A 59 -29.54 7.17 8.67
CA LYS A 59 -30.23 7.82 9.77
C LYS A 59 -30.02 7.08 11.11
N LYS A 60 -30.17 5.76 11.10
CA LYS A 60 -29.91 4.92 12.29
C LYS A 60 -28.48 5.09 12.80
N TYR A 61 -27.48 5.06 11.91
CA TYR A 61 -26.08 5.23 12.28
C TYR A 61 -25.79 6.63 12.82
N ILE A 62 -26.21 7.67 12.12
CA ILE A 62 -25.86 9.06 12.48
C ILE A 62 -26.63 9.53 13.72
N TYR A 63 -27.93 9.33 13.75
CA TYR A 63 -28.79 9.88 14.81
C TYR A 63 -28.96 8.94 15.99
N ASN A 64 -29.11 7.64 15.73
CA ASN A 64 -29.36 6.67 16.80
C ASN A 64 -28.08 5.97 17.28
N LYS A 65 -26.92 6.22 16.63
CA LYS A 65 -25.65 5.56 16.89
C LYS A 65 -25.75 4.03 16.87
N ASP A 66 -26.62 3.51 16.00
CA ASP A 66 -26.84 2.07 15.82
C ASP A 66 -25.60 1.42 15.21
N LEU A 67 -24.93 0.58 16.00
CA LEU A 67 -23.70 -0.10 15.59
C LEU A 67 -23.93 -1.15 14.49
N ASP A 68 -25.13 -1.68 14.37
CA ASP A 68 -25.45 -2.64 13.29
C ASP A 68 -25.63 -1.94 11.93
N SER A 69 -25.82 -0.63 11.94
CA SER A 69 -25.82 0.20 10.74
C SER A 69 -24.45 0.83 10.42
N ASP A 70 -23.39 0.51 11.18
CA ASP A 70 -22.03 0.99 10.92
C ASP A 70 -21.36 0.18 9.80
N PRO A 71 -21.07 0.78 8.63
CA PRO A 71 -20.41 0.05 7.51
C PRO A 71 -19.03 -0.48 7.87
N ARG A 72 -18.34 0.13 8.84
CA ARG A 72 -17.01 -0.30 9.30
C ARG A 72 -17.02 -1.69 9.95
N LYS A 73 -18.19 -2.15 10.41
CA LYS A 73 -18.38 -3.49 10.95
C LYS A 73 -18.21 -4.55 9.87
N TYR A 74 -18.60 -4.26 8.65
CA TYR A 74 -18.77 -5.20 7.56
C TYR A 74 -17.72 -5.09 6.46
N LEU A 75 -17.22 -3.86 6.19
CA LEU A 75 -16.24 -3.61 5.14
C LEU A 75 -14.84 -4.05 5.57
N SER A 76 -14.13 -4.67 4.64
CA SER A 76 -12.68 -4.86 4.68
C SER A 76 -12.07 -4.58 3.32
N LEU A 77 -10.91 -3.93 3.29
CA LEU A 77 -10.12 -3.66 2.08
C LEU A 77 -8.90 -4.57 2.03
N GLY A 78 -8.47 -4.87 0.82
CA GLY A 78 -7.20 -5.49 0.48
C GLY A 78 -6.23 -4.48 -0.13
N ASN A 79 -5.50 -4.94 -1.14
CA ASN A 79 -4.56 -4.11 -1.86
C ASN A 79 -5.24 -3.00 -2.65
N VAL A 80 -4.48 -1.92 -2.85
CA VAL A 80 -4.80 -0.84 -3.78
C VAL A 80 -3.76 -0.86 -4.88
N TYR A 81 -4.21 -0.92 -6.11
CA TYR A 81 -3.38 -0.96 -7.30
C TYR A 81 -3.64 0.25 -8.19
N LEU A 82 -2.69 0.55 -9.06
CA LEU A 82 -2.93 1.40 -10.23
C LEU A 82 -3.39 0.51 -11.39
N TYR A 83 -4.25 1.05 -12.22
CA TYR A 83 -4.78 0.37 -13.39
C TYR A 83 -4.73 1.27 -14.61
N ASN A 84 -4.14 0.75 -15.67
CA ASN A 84 -4.13 1.36 -16.99
C ASN A 84 -5.19 0.71 -17.86
N GLU A 85 -6.24 1.44 -18.19
CA GLU A 85 -7.39 0.95 -18.97
C GLU A 85 -7.04 0.65 -20.43
N GLU A 86 -6.06 1.35 -20.99
CA GLU A 86 -5.65 1.20 -22.40
C GLU A 86 -4.93 -0.13 -22.63
N ASP A 87 -4.03 -0.47 -21.72
CA ASP A 87 -3.22 -1.69 -21.80
C ASP A 87 -3.88 -2.87 -21.06
N ASP A 88 -4.98 -2.66 -20.35
CA ASP A 88 -5.62 -3.59 -19.40
C ASP A 88 -4.63 -4.16 -18.37
N GLU A 89 -3.72 -3.30 -17.87
CA GLU A 89 -2.62 -3.67 -16.98
C GLU A 89 -2.81 -3.11 -15.59
N VAL A 90 -2.49 -3.95 -14.60
CA VAL A 90 -2.45 -3.60 -13.18
C VAL A 90 -1.01 -3.37 -12.75
N TYR A 91 -0.78 -2.33 -11.95
CA TYR A 91 0.53 -1.96 -11.43
C TYR A 91 0.52 -1.90 -9.91
N MET A 92 1.63 -2.30 -9.32
CA MET A 92 1.90 -2.22 -7.88
C MET A 92 3.24 -1.53 -7.62
N SER A 93 3.46 -1.07 -6.41
CA SER A 93 4.76 -0.50 -6.02
C SER A 93 5.89 -1.49 -6.26
N ALA A 94 6.97 -1.02 -6.86
CA ALA A 94 8.13 -1.86 -7.14
C ALA A 94 8.81 -2.31 -5.82
N PRO A 95 9.25 -3.57 -5.73
CA PRO A 95 10.04 -4.03 -4.59
C PRO A 95 11.37 -3.27 -4.47
N LEU A 96 11.71 -2.87 -3.25
CA LEU A 96 12.86 -2.00 -2.97
C LEU A 96 14.21 -2.72 -2.95
N ASP A 97 14.26 -3.98 -3.32
CA ASP A 97 15.47 -4.72 -3.64
C ASP A 97 15.80 -4.71 -5.15
N LEU A 98 15.09 -3.85 -5.91
CA LEU A 98 15.34 -3.59 -7.33
C LEU A 98 16.09 -2.26 -7.51
N TYR A 99 16.93 -2.22 -8.55
CA TYR A 99 17.72 -1.07 -8.94
C TYR A 99 17.67 -0.88 -10.45
N LEU A 100 17.72 0.35 -10.91
CA LEU A 100 17.94 0.71 -12.31
C LEU A 100 19.40 1.11 -12.50
N ASP A 101 20.00 0.65 -13.57
CA ASP A 101 21.31 1.12 -14.02
C ASP A 101 21.19 2.42 -14.85
N GLU A 102 22.31 2.89 -15.40
CA GLU A 102 22.37 4.08 -16.26
C GLU A 102 21.59 3.95 -17.58
N TYR A 103 21.29 2.72 -18.01
CA TYR A 103 20.49 2.41 -19.20
C TYR A 103 19.00 2.19 -18.91
N GLU A 104 18.58 2.39 -17.64
CA GLU A 104 17.24 2.12 -17.14
C GLU A 104 16.86 0.62 -17.16
N GLU A 105 17.85 -0.29 -17.22
CA GLU A 105 17.63 -1.72 -17.05
C GLU A 105 17.48 -2.06 -15.56
N CYS A 106 16.55 -2.98 -15.28
CA CYS A 106 16.20 -3.33 -13.90
C CYS A 106 17.00 -4.56 -13.43
N HIS A 107 17.68 -4.41 -12.30
CA HIS A 107 18.51 -5.42 -11.66
C HIS A 107 18.02 -5.74 -10.26
N TYR A 108 18.27 -6.97 -9.79
CA TYR A 108 18.00 -7.39 -8.42
C TYR A 108 19.22 -7.16 -7.54
N ALA A 109 19.00 -6.71 -6.33
CA ALA A 109 20.03 -6.79 -5.30
C ALA A 109 20.26 -8.25 -4.91
N ILE A 110 21.51 -8.61 -4.74
CA ILE A 110 21.92 -9.91 -4.18
C ILE A 110 21.90 -9.86 -2.67
N ILE A 111 21.84 -11.04 -2.04
CA ILE A 111 21.84 -11.17 -0.58
C ILE A 111 23.21 -11.69 -0.15
N LYS A 112 23.97 -10.88 0.60
CA LYS A 112 25.31 -11.22 1.10
C LYS A 112 25.31 -11.35 2.62
N LYS A 113 26.05 -12.33 3.13
CA LYS A 113 26.22 -12.52 4.58
C LYS A 113 27.10 -11.44 5.18
N ILE A 114 26.71 -10.92 6.34
CA ILE A 114 27.47 -9.92 7.09
C ILE A 114 28.54 -10.64 7.93
N LYS A 115 29.80 -10.19 7.84
CA LYS A 115 30.84 -10.61 8.80
C LYS A 115 30.64 -9.90 10.15
N ASN A 116 31.08 -10.57 11.22
CA ASN A 116 30.90 -10.16 12.63
C ASN A 116 31.46 -8.76 12.99
N ASN A 117 32.08 -8.04 12.09
CA ASN A 117 32.75 -6.75 12.33
C ASN A 117 31.98 -5.52 11.81
N ILE A 118 30.81 -5.69 11.21
CA ILE A 118 30.00 -4.55 10.75
C ILE A 118 29.11 -4.10 11.92
N ASN A 119 29.30 -2.87 12.39
CA ASN A 119 28.41 -2.22 13.34
C ASN A 119 27.06 -1.97 12.67
N CYS A 120 26.14 -2.90 12.80
CA CYS A 120 24.76 -2.77 12.39
C CYS A 120 23.93 -2.34 13.61
N SER A 121 23.07 -1.35 13.46
CA SER A 121 22.14 -0.91 14.52
C SER A 121 21.11 -1.99 14.87
N GLU A 122 20.96 -3.01 14.02
CA GLU A 122 20.09 -4.18 14.20
C GLU A 122 20.92 -5.46 14.28
N GLU A 123 21.24 -5.89 15.48
CA GLU A 123 22.00 -7.14 15.76
C GLU A 123 21.31 -8.41 15.23
N ARG A 124 20.04 -8.31 14.86
CA ARG A 124 19.23 -9.44 14.37
C ARG A 124 19.46 -9.81 12.91
N MET A 125 19.98 -8.89 12.10
CA MET A 125 20.19 -9.13 10.68
C MET A 125 21.56 -9.73 10.43
N SER A 126 21.57 -10.87 9.75
CA SER A 126 22.80 -11.60 9.40
C SER A 126 23.21 -11.41 7.95
N HIS A 127 22.37 -10.78 7.12
CA HIS A 127 22.59 -10.55 5.70
C HIS A 127 22.19 -9.13 5.30
N LEU A 128 22.71 -8.67 4.15
CA LEU A 128 22.38 -7.39 3.52
C LEU A 128 21.96 -7.60 2.08
N PHE A 129 21.07 -6.71 1.59
CA PHE A 129 20.88 -6.53 0.16
C PHE A 129 22.03 -5.69 -0.39
N PHE A 130 22.71 -6.21 -1.37
CA PHE A 130 23.88 -5.59 -1.99
C PHE A 130 23.62 -5.33 -3.48
N ASN A 131 23.91 -4.11 -3.93
CA ASN A 131 23.81 -3.73 -5.32
C ASN A 131 25.17 -3.92 -6.01
N GLU A 132 25.24 -4.78 -7.03
CA GLU A 132 26.48 -5.07 -7.79
C GLU A 132 26.59 -4.29 -9.11
N ILE A 133 25.70 -3.35 -9.37
CA ILE A 133 25.75 -2.55 -10.59
C ILE A 133 27.03 -1.72 -10.58
N GLU A 134 27.88 -1.94 -11.60
CA GLU A 134 29.03 -1.07 -11.85
C GLU A 134 28.53 0.24 -12.46
N GLY A 135 28.90 1.39 -11.89
CA GLY A 135 28.50 2.70 -12.37
C GLY A 135 27.35 3.34 -11.58
N GLU A 136 26.63 4.24 -12.24
CA GLU A 136 25.49 4.93 -11.60
C GLU A 136 24.27 4.00 -11.54
N SER A 137 23.67 3.95 -10.36
CA SER A 137 22.46 3.16 -10.16
C SER A 137 21.46 3.92 -9.29
N GLN A 138 20.17 3.67 -9.51
CA GLN A 138 19.08 4.25 -8.76
C GLN A 138 18.17 3.15 -8.21
N ARG A 139 17.87 3.19 -6.90
CA ARG A 139 16.85 2.34 -6.33
C ARG A 139 15.46 2.76 -6.82
N VAL A 140 14.55 1.81 -6.96
CA VAL A 140 13.20 2.00 -7.54
C VAL A 140 12.19 2.64 -6.58
N ASP A 141 12.63 3.59 -5.74
CA ASP A 141 11.74 4.33 -4.83
C ASP A 141 10.65 5.07 -5.63
N ASP A 142 9.40 5.00 -5.20
CA ASP A 142 8.24 5.63 -5.87
C ASP A 142 8.04 5.23 -7.35
N MET A 143 8.43 4.00 -7.70
CA MET A 143 8.22 3.41 -9.02
C MET A 143 7.26 2.21 -8.94
N PHE A 144 6.79 1.76 -10.11
CA PHE A 144 5.79 0.71 -10.20
C PHE A 144 6.20 -0.36 -11.20
N ILE A 145 5.75 -1.60 -10.93
CA ILE A 145 5.88 -2.75 -11.82
C ILE A 145 4.52 -3.29 -12.19
N LYS A 146 4.43 -3.96 -13.34
CA LYS A 146 3.21 -4.69 -13.71
C LYS A 146 2.98 -5.83 -12.73
N TYR A 147 1.75 -5.96 -12.25
CA TYR A 147 1.37 -7.01 -11.31
C TYR A 147 1.66 -8.42 -11.86
N ARG A 148 1.45 -8.64 -13.17
CA ARG A 148 1.79 -9.93 -13.81
C ARG A 148 3.28 -10.23 -13.79
N ASN A 149 4.12 -9.22 -14.03
CA ASN A 149 5.57 -9.39 -14.06
C ASN A 149 6.14 -9.63 -12.66
N PHE A 150 5.48 -9.13 -11.61
CA PHE A 150 5.87 -9.40 -10.24
C PHE A 150 6.00 -10.91 -9.99
N TYR A 151 5.02 -11.72 -10.41
CA TYR A 151 5.09 -13.17 -10.21
C TYR A 151 6.00 -13.88 -11.21
N ASN A 152 5.99 -13.48 -12.47
CA ASN A 152 6.76 -14.17 -13.52
C ASN A 152 8.26 -13.85 -13.44
N SER A 153 8.59 -12.58 -13.23
CA SER A 153 9.97 -12.11 -13.31
C SER A 153 10.68 -12.14 -11.96
N TYR A 154 9.94 -11.96 -10.87
CA TYR A 154 10.50 -12.00 -9.52
C TYR A 154 10.84 -13.43 -9.07
N TYR A 155 10.16 -14.43 -9.65
CA TYR A 155 10.50 -15.85 -9.51
C TYR A 155 11.54 -16.29 -10.54
N ASN A 156 11.49 -15.73 -11.73
CA ASN A 156 12.31 -16.13 -12.86
C ASN A 156 13.22 -14.95 -13.23
N THR A 157 14.38 -14.86 -12.62
CA THR A 157 15.37 -13.79 -12.79
C THR A 157 15.86 -13.58 -14.24
N ASN A 158 15.39 -14.40 -15.18
CA ASN A 158 15.75 -14.33 -16.60
C ASN A 158 14.83 -13.41 -17.44
N GLU A 159 13.74 -12.89 -16.87
CA GLU A 159 12.85 -11.98 -17.58
C GLU A 159 13.10 -10.53 -17.14
N SER A 160 13.17 -9.60 -18.09
CA SER A 160 13.30 -8.18 -17.80
C SER A 160 12.06 -7.64 -17.08
N ILE A 161 12.27 -6.88 -16.03
CA ILE A 161 11.20 -6.18 -15.28
C ILE A 161 11.01 -4.79 -15.87
N GLY A 162 9.85 -4.54 -16.47
CA GLY A 162 9.47 -3.19 -16.88
C GLY A 162 9.08 -2.33 -15.70
N ILE A 163 9.85 -1.28 -15.46
CA ILE A 163 9.58 -0.25 -14.43
C ILE A 163 8.87 0.94 -15.07
N ILE A 164 7.87 1.48 -14.39
CA ILE A 164 7.24 2.75 -14.74
C ILE A 164 7.45 3.76 -13.60
N LYS A 165 7.91 4.96 -13.96
CA LYS A 165 8.18 6.02 -12.99
C LYS A 165 6.89 6.75 -12.61
N ASN A 166 6.80 7.21 -11.38
CA ASN A 166 5.68 8.04 -10.90
C ASN A 166 5.45 9.26 -11.83
N SER A 167 6.54 9.89 -12.28
CA SER A 167 6.51 11.03 -13.21
C SER A 167 5.83 10.72 -14.54
N ASP A 168 5.70 9.48 -14.97
CA ASP A 168 5.05 9.10 -16.23
C ASP A 168 3.53 8.93 -16.08
N ILE A 169 3.08 8.73 -14.86
CA ILE A 169 1.67 8.45 -14.51
C ILE A 169 0.96 9.73 -14.10
N VAL A 170 1.59 10.55 -13.23
CA VAL A 170 0.96 11.73 -12.64
C VAL A 170 1.74 13.01 -12.90
N THR A 171 1.01 14.11 -12.82
CA THR A 171 1.57 15.46 -12.67
C THR A 171 1.04 16.07 -11.39
N ASN A 172 1.84 16.97 -10.80
CA ASN A 172 1.45 17.69 -9.62
C ASN A 172 1.09 19.14 -10.01
N SER A 173 -0.04 19.58 -9.53
CA SER A 173 -0.47 20.97 -9.58
C SER A 173 -0.62 21.50 -8.16
N TYR A 174 -0.92 22.78 -8.00
CA TYR A 174 -1.16 23.32 -6.68
C TYR A 174 -2.29 24.34 -6.68
N LYS A 175 -2.95 24.43 -5.54
CA LYS A 175 -3.96 25.44 -5.25
C LYS A 175 -3.50 26.28 -4.07
N VAL A 176 -3.59 27.60 -4.23
CA VAL A 176 -3.34 28.53 -3.14
C VAL A 176 -4.69 29.01 -2.61
N GLY A 177 -4.86 28.96 -1.30
CA GLY A 177 -6.03 29.44 -0.61
C GLY A 177 -5.67 30.44 0.48
N ILE A 178 -6.65 31.24 0.89
CA ILE A 178 -6.52 32.17 2.00
C ILE A 178 -7.75 32.06 2.91
N GLU A 179 -7.52 32.03 4.21
CA GLU A 179 -8.60 32.10 5.18
C GLU A 179 -9.21 33.50 5.19
N ARG A 180 -10.55 33.57 5.15
CA ARG A 180 -11.30 34.82 5.29
C ARG A 180 -12.00 34.85 6.65
N ASP A 181 -12.14 36.04 7.19
CA ASP A 181 -12.96 36.27 8.37
C ASP A 181 -14.46 36.29 8.05
N LYS A 182 -15.31 36.57 9.06
CA LYS A 182 -16.77 36.64 8.88
C LYS A 182 -17.23 37.76 7.92
N ASN A 183 -16.38 38.73 7.65
CA ASN A 183 -16.63 39.84 6.75
C ASN A 183 -16.01 39.63 5.37
N TYR A 184 -15.56 38.39 5.08
CA TYR A 184 -14.87 38.00 3.85
C TYR A 184 -13.53 38.70 3.61
N VAL A 185 -12.95 39.33 4.64
CA VAL A 185 -11.63 39.94 4.58
C VAL A 185 -10.54 38.87 4.81
N ALA A 186 -9.49 38.91 4.00
CA ALA A 186 -8.35 38.02 4.12
C ALA A 186 -7.66 38.20 5.49
N ARG A 187 -7.44 37.07 6.20
CA ARG A 187 -6.66 37.11 7.44
C ARG A 187 -5.17 37.13 7.11
N GLU A 188 -4.44 38.02 7.77
CA GLU A 188 -2.98 38.07 7.65
C GLU A 188 -2.32 36.76 8.05
N LYS A 189 -1.29 36.32 7.30
CA LYS A 189 -0.54 35.07 7.54
C LYS A 189 -1.33 33.76 7.46
N HIS A 190 -2.53 33.78 6.85
CA HIS A 190 -3.37 32.58 6.67
C HIS A 190 -3.43 32.12 5.20
N LEU A 191 -2.37 32.43 4.44
CA LEU A 191 -2.17 31.86 3.12
C LEU A 191 -1.75 30.39 3.26
N TYR A 192 -2.32 29.49 2.47
CA TYR A 192 -1.93 28.09 2.44
C TYR A 192 -1.82 27.58 1.00
N ARG A 193 -0.96 26.59 0.80
CA ARG A 193 -0.79 25.88 -0.47
C ARG A 193 -1.17 24.43 -0.28
N ILE A 194 -1.96 23.92 -1.21
CA ILE A 194 -2.34 22.50 -1.30
C ILE A 194 -1.78 21.96 -2.61
N ASP A 195 -0.96 20.93 -2.55
CA ASP A 195 -0.55 20.20 -3.73
C ASP A 195 -1.63 19.21 -4.13
N LEU A 196 -1.88 19.11 -5.42
CA LEU A 196 -2.88 18.26 -6.03
C LEU A 196 -2.19 17.29 -6.97
N THR A 197 -2.66 16.05 -6.99
CA THR A 197 -2.19 15.01 -7.91
C THR A 197 -3.20 14.82 -9.02
N GLU A 198 -2.74 14.77 -10.26
CA GLU A 198 -3.57 14.55 -11.44
C GLU A 198 -2.95 13.45 -12.31
N PHE A 199 -3.75 12.50 -12.77
CA PHE A 199 -3.29 11.54 -13.77
C PHE A 199 -3.03 12.24 -15.10
N LYS A 200 -1.84 12.05 -15.67
CA LYS A 200 -1.44 12.65 -16.95
C LYS A 200 -2.34 12.29 -18.13
N LYS A 201 -2.98 11.11 -18.05
CA LYS A 201 -3.89 10.59 -19.06
C LYS A 201 -5.13 10.00 -18.38
N GLU A 202 -6.28 10.16 -18.98
CA GLU A 202 -7.57 9.64 -18.48
C GLU A 202 -7.64 8.11 -18.39
N LYS A 203 -6.63 7.40 -18.88
CA LYS A 203 -6.54 5.94 -18.85
C LYS A 203 -6.19 5.35 -17.48
N TRP A 204 -5.76 6.18 -16.52
CA TRP A 204 -5.35 5.72 -15.21
C TRP A 204 -6.49 5.79 -14.20
N SER A 205 -6.54 4.77 -13.35
CA SER A 205 -7.48 4.66 -12.23
C SER A 205 -6.87 3.83 -11.10
N TYR A 206 -7.58 3.77 -9.97
CA TYR A 206 -7.23 2.88 -8.86
C TYR A 206 -8.11 1.63 -8.91
N LEU A 207 -7.55 0.46 -8.58
CA LEU A 207 -8.29 -0.76 -8.27
C LEU A 207 -8.14 -1.05 -6.77
N VAL A 208 -9.26 -1.22 -6.09
CA VAL A 208 -9.32 -1.48 -4.66
C VAL A 208 -9.98 -2.83 -4.42
N GLU A 209 -9.26 -3.76 -3.82
CA GLU A 209 -9.83 -5.03 -3.38
C GLU A 209 -10.70 -4.80 -2.15
N TYR A 210 -11.90 -5.39 -2.12
CA TYR A 210 -12.77 -5.28 -0.96
C TYR A 210 -13.64 -6.51 -0.74
N ASN A 211 -14.07 -6.66 0.52
CA ASN A 211 -15.13 -7.59 0.92
C ASN A 211 -16.12 -6.89 1.84
N ILE A 212 -17.40 -7.23 1.69
CA ILE A 212 -18.46 -6.82 2.58
C ILE A 212 -19.10 -8.08 3.15
N LYS A 213 -18.97 -8.27 4.47
CA LYS A 213 -19.44 -9.50 5.14
C LYS A 213 -20.97 -9.59 5.31
N ASP A 214 -21.66 -8.46 5.25
CA ASP A 214 -23.13 -8.42 5.30
C ASP A 214 -23.67 -8.66 3.91
N SER A 215 -24.53 -9.65 3.73
CA SER A 215 -25.12 -10.02 2.45
C SER A 215 -25.92 -8.87 1.84
N TRP A 216 -26.66 -8.14 2.66
CA TRP A 216 -27.49 -7.04 2.22
C TRP A 216 -26.66 -5.86 1.68
N TRP A 217 -25.64 -5.41 2.43
CA TRP A 217 -24.72 -4.38 1.96
C TRP A 217 -23.95 -4.82 0.71
N ASN A 218 -23.58 -6.10 0.64
CA ASN A 218 -22.84 -6.64 -0.49
C ASN A 218 -23.72 -6.67 -1.75
N GLU A 219 -24.98 -7.05 -1.64
CA GLU A 219 -25.93 -7.05 -2.77
C GLU A 219 -26.21 -5.63 -3.24
N GLU A 220 -26.45 -4.66 -2.34
CA GLU A 220 -26.68 -3.29 -2.73
C GLU A 220 -25.46 -2.67 -3.46
N ILE A 221 -24.26 -2.86 -2.95
CA ILE A 221 -23.04 -2.37 -3.61
C ILE A 221 -22.80 -3.08 -4.95
N LYS A 222 -23.06 -4.39 -5.04
CA LYS A 222 -22.93 -5.14 -6.30
C LYS A 222 -23.96 -4.74 -7.35
N ASN A 223 -25.16 -4.37 -6.92
CA ASN A 223 -26.22 -3.89 -7.82
C ASN A 223 -25.91 -2.49 -8.38
N ILE A 224 -25.08 -1.71 -7.70
CA ILE A 224 -24.56 -0.45 -8.21
C ILE A 224 -23.34 -0.78 -9.07
N LYS A 225 -23.59 -1.03 -10.35
CA LYS A 225 -22.49 -1.34 -11.29
C LYS A 225 -21.54 -0.18 -11.47
N ASP A 226 -22.02 1.05 -11.32
CA ASP A 226 -21.22 2.28 -11.35
C ASP A 226 -21.90 3.39 -10.54
N GLY A 227 -21.13 4.40 -10.17
CA GLY A 227 -21.59 5.52 -9.38
C GLY A 227 -20.50 6.55 -9.12
N TYR A 228 -20.76 7.44 -8.18
CA TYR A 228 -19.83 8.48 -7.78
C TYR A 228 -19.53 8.39 -6.29
N LEU A 229 -18.26 8.64 -5.94
CA LEU A 229 -17.82 8.76 -4.55
C LEU A 229 -16.89 9.97 -4.40
N LYS A 230 -16.71 10.41 -3.15
CA LYS A 230 -15.72 11.44 -2.81
C LYS A 230 -14.44 10.76 -2.32
N LEU A 231 -13.30 11.14 -2.91
CA LEU A 231 -11.99 10.60 -2.54
C LEU A 231 -11.05 11.72 -2.10
N GLY A 232 -10.46 11.55 -0.92
CA GLY A 232 -9.54 12.54 -0.35
C GLY A 232 -10.22 13.81 0.15
N GLY A 233 -9.46 14.88 0.19
CA GLY A 233 -9.92 16.20 0.62
C GLY A 233 -10.55 17.02 -0.51
N GLU A 234 -10.95 18.26 -0.18
CA GLU A 234 -11.50 19.24 -1.14
C GLU A 234 -12.78 18.77 -1.89
N ASN A 235 -13.51 17.78 -1.35
CA ASN A 235 -14.72 17.23 -1.94
C ASN A 235 -14.56 16.71 -3.39
N LYS A 236 -13.36 16.23 -3.74
CA LYS A 236 -13.06 15.70 -5.07
C LYS A 236 -13.89 14.46 -5.38
N VAL A 237 -14.49 14.44 -6.57
CA VAL A 237 -15.41 13.39 -7.01
C VAL A 237 -14.69 12.44 -7.96
N CYS A 238 -14.86 11.14 -7.70
CA CYS A 238 -14.41 10.07 -8.58
C CYS A 238 -15.60 9.25 -9.04
N ARG A 239 -15.52 8.72 -10.25
CA ARG A 239 -16.46 7.69 -10.72
C ARG A 239 -15.94 6.33 -10.27
N PHE A 240 -16.83 5.43 -9.85
CA PHE A 240 -16.44 4.07 -9.51
C PHE A 240 -17.23 3.05 -10.31
N TYR A 241 -16.60 1.87 -10.49
CA TYR A 241 -17.18 0.67 -11.10
C TYR A 241 -16.88 -0.53 -10.22
N THR A 242 -17.82 -1.46 -10.08
CA THR A 242 -17.63 -2.68 -9.31
C THR A 242 -17.51 -3.89 -10.23
N TYR A 243 -16.56 -4.76 -9.91
CA TYR A 243 -16.30 -5.99 -10.65
C TYR A 243 -16.11 -7.16 -9.70
N ASP A 244 -16.43 -8.36 -10.19
CA ASP A 244 -15.95 -9.59 -9.59
C ASP A 244 -14.42 -9.69 -9.78
N LYS A 245 -13.68 -9.96 -8.71
CA LYS A 245 -12.22 -10.05 -8.75
C LYS A 245 -11.71 -11.03 -9.80
N ASN A 246 -12.39 -12.17 -9.96
CA ASN A 246 -11.99 -13.21 -10.92
C ASN A 246 -11.97 -12.72 -12.36
N LYS A 247 -12.63 -11.65 -12.69
CA LYS A 247 -12.65 -11.08 -14.04
C LYS A 247 -11.49 -10.14 -14.33
N LYS A 248 -10.83 -9.58 -13.31
CA LYS A 248 -9.79 -8.54 -13.45
C LYS A 248 -8.41 -8.96 -12.93
N LEU A 249 -8.34 -9.75 -11.87
CA LEU A 249 -7.09 -10.17 -11.20
C LEU A 249 -6.91 -11.70 -11.16
N MET A 250 -7.36 -12.41 -12.19
CA MET A 250 -7.46 -13.88 -12.23
C MET A 250 -6.12 -14.64 -12.15
N ILE A 251 -4.99 -13.99 -12.19
CA ILE A 251 -3.80 -14.63 -12.76
C ILE A 251 -2.95 -15.42 -11.75
N TYR A 252 -2.99 -15.15 -10.42
CA TYR A 252 -1.84 -15.54 -9.58
C TYR A 252 -2.13 -16.35 -8.32
N ASN A 253 -3.36 -16.80 -8.09
CA ASN A 253 -3.70 -17.66 -6.94
C ASN A 253 -3.10 -19.08 -6.98
N ASN A 254 -2.54 -19.51 -8.12
CA ASN A 254 -2.05 -20.89 -8.29
C ASN A 254 -0.59 -21.09 -7.87
N LEU A 255 0.21 -20.03 -7.81
CA LEU A 255 1.65 -20.13 -7.46
C LEU A 255 1.86 -20.54 -6.00
N TYR A 256 1.04 -20.04 -5.08
CA TYR A 256 1.13 -20.42 -3.65
C TYR A 256 0.85 -21.90 -3.37
N ASN A 257 0.13 -22.60 -4.27
CA ASN A 257 -0.19 -23.99 -4.08
C ASN A 257 0.90 -24.95 -4.60
N GLN A 258 1.91 -24.42 -5.28
CA GLN A 258 2.96 -25.23 -5.91
C GLN A 258 4.27 -25.23 -5.11
N ILE A 259 4.37 -24.40 -4.05
CA ILE A 259 5.62 -24.22 -3.33
C ILE A 259 5.49 -24.87 -1.96
N ASN A 260 6.19 -25.97 -1.78
CA ASN A 260 6.40 -26.63 -0.52
C ASN A 260 7.86 -26.43 -0.08
N ASP A 261 8.04 -26.28 1.23
CA ASP A 261 9.33 -26.45 1.93
C ASP A 261 10.46 -25.52 1.44
N THR A 262 10.35 -24.22 1.70
CA THR A 262 11.46 -23.28 1.51
C THR A 262 12.01 -22.80 2.83
N GLU A 263 13.35 -22.85 2.98
CA GLU A 263 14.03 -22.31 4.17
C GLU A 263 13.94 -20.78 4.19
N TYR A 264 13.99 -20.13 3.01
CA TYR A 264 14.02 -18.68 2.89
C TYR A 264 12.86 -18.16 2.05
N VAL A 265 12.26 -17.06 2.51
CA VAL A 265 11.10 -16.41 1.89
C VAL A 265 11.32 -14.91 1.87
N LYS A 266 11.10 -14.26 0.70
CA LYS A 266 10.95 -12.80 0.64
C LYS A 266 9.52 -12.42 0.99
N MET A 267 9.35 -11.52 1.95
CA MET A 267 8.09 -10.83 2.24
C MET A 267 8.14 -9.43 1.66
N ILE A 268 7.27 -9.14 0.71
CA ILE A 268 7.16 -7.84 0.04
C ILE A 268 5.91 -7.13 0.56
N ILE A 269 6.09 -5.97 1.16
CA ILE A 269 4.99 -5.13 1.65
C ILE A 269 4.28 -4.49 0.47
N THR A 270 2.99 -4.76 0.29
CA THR A 270 2.17 -4.24 -0.82
C THR A 270 1.25 -3.09 -0.42
N SER A 271 1.08 -2.86 0.88
CA SER A 271 0.44 -1.66 1.44
C SER A 271 1.16 -1.21 2.72
N PRO A 272 1.07 0.07 3.11
CA PRO A 272 1.75 0.55 4.31
C PRO A 272 1.55 -0.35 5.53
N CYS A 273 2.61 -0.66 6.28
CA CYS A 273 2.56 -1.58 7.39
C CYS A 273 3.05 -0.93 8.69
N ILE A 274 2.26 -1.07 9.77
CA ILE A 274 2.58 -0.58 11.10
C ILE A 274 2.91 -1.80 11.96
N PHE A 275 4.19 -2.08 12.17
CA PHE A 275 4.64 -3.18 13.02
C PHE A 275 4.53 -2.83 14.50
N GLU A 276 4.57 -3.85 15.35
CA GLU A 276 4.54 -3.68 16.80
C GLU A 276 5.69 -2.81 17.30
N GLY A 277 5.41 -1.94 18.26
CA GLY A 277 6.41 -1.01 18.83
C GLY A 277 6.84 0.14 17.90
N ASN A 278 6.18 0.34 16.75
CA ASN A 278 6.64 1.21 15.66
C ASN A 278 8.05 0.83 15.16
N ASP A 279 8.39 -0.44 15.28
CA ASP A 279 9.65 -1.01 14.79
C ASP A 279 9.64 -1.06 13.25
N TYR A 280 10.82 -1.07 12.64
CA TYR A 280 10.96 -1.21 11.18
C TYR A 280 11.27 -2.65 10.78
N ILE A 281 11.69 -3.47 11.74
CA ILE A 281 11.97 -4.89 11.56
C ILE A 281 10.93 -5.70 12.32
N PRO A 282 10.03 -6.42 11.62
CA PRO A 282 8.99 -7.20 12.27
C PRO A 282 9.56 -8.41 13.01
N LYS A 283 8.81 -8.88 14.00
CA LYS A 283 9.07 -10.13 14.72
C LYS A 283 7.89 -11.05 14.51
N PHE A 284 8.12 -12.18 13.86
CA PHE A 284 7.11 -13.20 13.65
C PHE A 284 7.49 -14.50 14.35
N LYS A 285 6.48 -15.24 14.81
CA LYS A 285 6.66 -16.55 15.38
C LYS A 285 7.22 -17.53 14.34
N ASN A 286 8.19 -18.34 14.74
CA ASN A 286 8.86 -19.35 13.91
C ASN A 286 9.64 -18.82 12.70
N THR A 287 9.80 -17.51 12.57
CA THR A 287 10.62 -16.91 11.52
C THR A 287 11.63 -15.93 12.10
N GLU A 288 12.67 -15.66 11.34
CA GLU A 288 13.71 -14.69 11.65
C GLU A 288 13.91 -13.79 10.43
N VAL A 289 13.91 -12.48 10.64
CA VAL A 289 14.27 -11.52 9.60
C VAL A 289 15.78 -11.48 9.51
N ILE A 290 16.36 -11.91 8.39
CA ILE A 290 17.80 -11.97 8.17
C ILE A 290 18.35 -10.82 7.32
N ALA A 291 17.51 -10.22 6.47
CA ALA A 291 17.84 -9.03 5.67
C ALA A 291 16.60 -8.18 5.43
N ALA A 292 16.79 -6.88 5.24
CA ALA A 292 15.70 -5.94 4.91
C ALA A 292 16.16 -4.86 3.96
N SER A 293 15.33 -4.55 2.95
CA SER A 293 15.43 -3.36 2.11
C SER A 293 14.15 -2.54 2.28
N THR A 294 14.22 -1.45 3.04
CA THR A 294 13.06 -0.66 3.40
C THR A 294 13.12 0.75 2.83
N GLY A 295 11.96 1.31 2.48
CA GLY A 295 11.82 2.71 2.15
C GLY A 295 11.82 3.60 3.39
N LYS A 296 11.85 4.91 3.17
CA LYS A 296 11.74 5.90 4.25
C LYS A 296 10.36 5.80 4.91
N PRO A 297 10.29 5.51 6.21
CA PRO A 297 9.00 5.43 6.91
C PRO A 297 8.26 6.76 6.89
N TYR A 298 6.94 6.68 6.92
CA TYR A 298 6.10 7.85 6.96
C TYR A 298 5.03 7.76 8.06
N ASP A 299 4.55 8.93 8.47
CA ASP A 299 3.56 9.04 9.52
C ASP A 299 2.16 8.78 8.95
N ILE A 300 1.45 7.84 9.56
CA ILE A 300 0.05 7.56 9.29
C ILE A 300 -0.77 8.11 10.44
N GLY A 301 -1.70 8.98 10.12
CA GLY A 301 -2.68 9.52 11.03
C GLY A 301 -4.06 9.49 10.39
N GLY A 302 -4.83 10.51 10.65
CA GLY A 302 -6.16 10.70 10.09
C GLY A 302 -7.06 11.41 11.07
N PHE A 303 -8.33 11.47 10.71
CA PHE A 303 -9.34 12.09 11.53
C PHE A 303 -10.50 11.11 11.75
N ASP A 304 -10.94 10.95 12.99
CA ASP A 304 -12.15 10.19 13.30
C ASP A 304 -13.35 11.13 13.22
N MET A 305 -14.11 11.00 12.14
CA MET A 305 -15.29 11.83 11.90
C MET A 305 -16.42 11.59 12.91
N VAL A 306 -16.46 10.42 13.54
CA VAL A 306 -17.50 10.06 14.52
C VAL A 306 -17.20 10.70 15.87
N LEU A 307 -15.94 10.60 16.29
CA LEU A 307 -15.46 11.18 17.55
C LEU A 307 -15.07 12.66 17.40
N ASN A 308 -14.93 13.14 16.16
CA ASN A 308 -14.48 14.48 15.79
C ASN A 308 -13.11 14.84 16.41
N ILE A 309 -12.18 13.88 16.37
CA ILE A 309 -10.80 14.03 16.88
C ILE A 309 -9.76 13.50 15.91
N PRO A 310 -8.53 14.04 15.90
CA PRO A 310 -7.42 13.42 15.20
C PRO A 310 -7.12 12.02 15.75
N LYS A 311 -6.80 11.08 14.85
CA LYS A 311 -6.28 9.76 15.25
C LYS A 311 -4.83 9.88 15.71
N PRO A 312 -4.37 9.01 16.63
CA PRO A 312 -2.95 8.92 16.96
C PRO A 312 -2.10 8.71 15.71
N MET A 313 -0.92 9.32 15.70
CA MET A 313 0.07 9.13 14.64
C MET A 313 0.83 7.84 14.87
N SER A 314 1.01 7.05 13.81
CA SER A 314 1.82 5.82 13.82
C SER A 314 2.87 5.88 12.70
N LYS A 315 4.03 5.28 12.95
CA LYS A 315 5.06 5.10 11.92
C LYS A 315 4.73 3.87 11.08
N ALA A 316 4.80 4.00 9.77
CA ALA A 316 4.56 2.90 8.86
C ALA A 316 5.76 2.67 7.94
N VAL A 317 6.06 1.42 7.74
CA VAL A 317 6.95 0.95 6.67
C VAL A 317 6.21 1.07 5.35
N PRO A 318 6.82 1.65 4.30
CA PRO A 318 6.17 1.87 3.02
C PRO A 318 5.97 0.57 2.22
N GLU A 319 5.04 0.64 1.31
CA GLU A 319 4.88 -0.34 0.23
C GLU A 319 6.17 -0.47 -0.60
N GLY A 320 6.43 -1.65 -1.13
CA GLY A 320 7.68 -2.01 -1.81
C GLY A 320 8.77 -2.52 -0.87
N SER A 321 8.70 -2.28 0.44
CA SER A 321 9.70 -2.80 1.39
C SER A 321 9.77 -4.33 1.34
N VAL A 322 11.01 -4.86 1.36
CA VAL A 322 11.30 -6.29 1.24
C VAL A 322 12.04 -6.78 2.47
N TYR A 323 11.59 -7.90 3.02
CA TYR A 323 12.24 -8.62 4.12
C TYR A 323 12.56 -10.03 3.69
N VAL A 324 13.75 -10.50 4.00
CA VAL A 324 14.10 -11.91 3.87
C VAL A 324 13.86 -12.59 5.21
N LEU A 325 12.99 -13.57 5.19
CA LEU A 325 12.60 -14.35 6.35
C LEU A 325 13.23 -15.73 6.26
N LYS A 326 13.92 -16.15 7.32
CA LYS A 326 14.36 -17.53 7.52
C LYS A 326 13.28 -18.27 8.31
N ASN A 327 12.77 -19.38 7.75
CA ASN A 327 11.85 -20.27 8.44
C ASN A 327 12.67 -21.21 9.38
N LYS A 328 12.46 -21.06 10.68
CA LYS A 328 13.19 -21.89 11.69
C LYS A 328 12.75 -23.35 11.72
N ASP A 329 11.62 -23.66 11.16
CA ASP A 329 11.03 -25.02 11.13
C ASP A 329 10.53 -25.37 9.72
N PHE A 330 11.41 -25.17 8.69
CA PHE A 330 11.05 -25.32 7.30
C PHE A 330 10.63 -26.74 6.90
N ASN A 331 11.15 -27.76 7.59
CA ASN A 331 10.80 -29.15 7.34
C ASN A 331 9.34 -29.49 7.73
N ASN A 332 8.73 -28.68 8.61
CA ASN A 332 7.39 -28.94 9.17
C ASN A 332 6.40 -27.81 8.91
N THR A 333 6.82 -26.70 8.28
CA THR A 333 5.98 -25.51 8.11
C THR A 333 5.93 -25.10 6.64
N SER A 334 4.79 -25.25 6.03
CA SER A 334 4.54 -24.87 4.63
C SER A 334 4.48 -23.33 4.47
N LEU A 335 4.74 -22.85 3.25
CA LEU A 335 4.61 -21.42 2.91
C LEU A 335 3.21 -20.86 3.25
N LYS A 336 2.18 -21.68 3.11
CA LYS A 336 0.80 -21.32 3.47
C LYS A 336 0.64 -21.08 4.97
N GLU A 337 1.32 -21.87 5.80
CA GLU A 337 1.30 -21.72 7.26
C GLU A 337 2.11 -20.49 7.68
N ILE A 338 3.28 -20.26 7.07
CA ILE A 338 4.06 -19.03 7.27
C ILE A 338 3.21 -17.80 6.92
N ARG A 339 2.51 -17.82 5.77
CA ARG A 339 1.61 -16.74 5.39
C ARG A 339 0.53 -16.49 6.44
N LYS A 340 -0.04 -17.55 7.01
CA LYS A 340 -1.05 -17.42 8.05
C LYS A 340 -0.49 -16.80 9.33
N ILE A 341 0.69 -17.21 9.77
CA ILE A 341 1.36 -16.67 10.95
C ILE A 341 1.61 -15.17 10.74
N ILE A 342 2.22 -14.80 9.61
CA ILE A 342 2.50 -13.39 9.30
C ILE A 342 1.19 -12.60 9.20
N ASP A 343 0.16 -13.15 8.55
CA ASP A 343 -1.15 -12.49 8.38
C ASP A 343 -1.83 -12.19 9.73
N ASP A 344 -1.60 -13.01 10.74
CA ASP A 344 -2.13 -12.81 12.09
C ASP A 344 -1.29 -11.81 12.94
N GLU A 345 0.01 -11.68 12.67
CA GLU A 345 0.98 -10.94 13.48
C GLU A 345 1.52 -9.66 12.82
N VAL A 346 1.30 -9.46 11.51
CA VAL A 346 1.93 -8.37 10.73
C VAL A 346 1.54 -6.96 11.17
N LEU A 347 0.40 -6.80 11.79
CA LEU A 347 -0.10 -5.51 12.24
C LEU A 347 -0.37 -5.50 13.73
N ILE A 348 0.02 -4.38 14.36
CA ILE A 348 -0.25 -4.09 15.78
C ILE A 348 -1.76 -4.03 16.08
N ASP A 349 -2.56 -3.49 15.17
CA ASP A 349 -4.00 -3.30 15.34
C ASP A 349 -4.79 -3.88 14.16
N LYS A 350 -5.69 -4.81 14.47
CA LYS A 350 -6.58 -5.45 13.48
C LYS A 350 -7.53 -4.46 12.79
N THR A 351 -7.76 -3.29 13.36
CA THR A 351 -8.58 -2.25 12.71
C THR A 351 -7.88 -1.69 11.49
N TYR A 352 -6.55 -1.55 11.51
CA TYR A 352 -5.76 -1.18 10.34
C TYR A 352 -5.85 -2.24 9.24
N LYS A 353 -5.88 -3.52 9.60
CA LYS A 353 -6.02 -4.61 8.63
C LYS A 353 -7.33 -4.54 7.85
N LYS A 354 -8.45 -4.23 8.52
CA LYS A 354 -9.73 -4.01 7.82
C LYS A 354 -9.69 -2.84 6.85
N GLN A 355 -8.84 -1.85 7.09
CA GLN A 355 -8.69 -0.70 6.23
C GLN A 355 -7.73 -0.94 5.04
N GLY A 356 -7.12 -2.13 4.93
CA GLY A 356 -6.21 -2.49 3.84
C GLY A 356 -4.73 -2.19 4.12
N PHE A 357 -4.34 -1.92 5.37
CA PHE A 357 -2.94 -1.82 5.77
C PHE A 357 -2.32 -3.20 6.00
N GLY A 358 -0.99 -3.29 5.87
CA GLY A 358 -0.22 -4.49 6.16
C GLY A 358 -0.50 -5.64 5.19
N MET A 359 -0.86 -5.33 3.96
CA MET A 359 -0.90 -6.34 2.90
C MET A 359 0.52 -6.65 2.46
N PHE A 360 0.76 -7.90 2.13
CA PHE A 360 2.07 -8.41 1.71
C PHE A 360 1.92 -9.58 0.75
N GLU A 361 2.98 -9.82 -0.02
CA GLU A 361 3.17 -11.03 -0.81
C GLU A 361 4.40 -11.79 -0.33
N LEU A 362 4.34 -13.12 -0.44
CA LEU A 362 5.47 -14.01 -0.13
C LEU A 362 6.00 -14.62 -1.42
N VAL A 363 7.30 -14.56 -1.59
CA VAL A 363 8.01 -15.15 -2.71
C VAL A 363 9.08 -16.08 -2.14
N PRO A 364 9.10 -17.38 -2.48
CA PRO A 364 10.18 -18.26 -2.07
C PRO A 364 11.50 -17.73 -2.61
N LEU A 365 12.54 -17.93 -1.84
CA LEU A 365 13.88 -17.54 -2.20
C LEU A 365 14.73 -18.82 -2.37
N ASP A 366 15.35 -18.94 -3.54
CA ASP A 366 16.30 -20.02 -3.81
C ASP A 366 17.65 -19.68 -3.17
N GLU A 367 18.35 -20.68 -2.65
CA GLU A 367 19.70 -20.50 -2.08
C GLU A 367 20.71 -19.95 -3.11
N SER A 368 20.49 -20.16 -4.41
CA SER A 368 21.31 -19.55 -5.47
C SER A 368 21.25 -18.01 -5.52
N GLN A 369 20.23 -17.38 -4.88
CA GLN A 369 20.15 -15.92 -4.74
C GLN A 369 21.01 -15.37 -3.60
N PHE A 370 21.65 -16.25 -2.83
CA PHE A 370 22.67 -15.89 -1.86
C PHE A 370 24.05 -16.05 -2.52
N GLU A 371 24.82 -15.00 -2.59
CA GLU A 371 26.22 -15.13 -2.95
C GLU A 371 27.04 -15.64 -1.77
N GLY A 372 27.80 -16.73 -2.02
CA GLY A 372 28.62 -17.40 -1.01
C GLY A 372 29.85 -16.62 -0.57
N GLU A 373 30.18 -15.49 -1.19
CA GLU A 373 31.30 -14.66 -0.77
C GLU A 373 30.88 -13.69 0.32
N GLU A 374 31.53 -13.81 1.47
CA GLU A 374 31.37 -12.87 2.58
C GLU A 374 31.85 -11.48 2.16
N ILE A 375 31.10 -10.44 2.46
CA ILE A 375 31.54 -9.06 2.27
C ILE A 375 32.76 -8.81 3.15
N TYR A 376 33.92 -8.57 2.55
CA TYR A 376 35.07 -8.00 3.20
C TYR A 376 34.91 -6.49 3.30
N GLU A 377 35.51 -5.88 4.35
CA GLU A 377 35.55 -4.43 4.53
C GLU A 377 35.96 -3.67 3.28
#